data_4e87e4f127cce8c498640a84379b40a5
#
_entry.id   4e87e4f127cce8c498640a84379b40a5
#
_cell.length_a   1.000
_cell.length_b   1.000
_cell.length_c   1.000
_cell.angle_alpha   90.00
_cell.angle_beta   90.00
_cell.angle_gamma   90.00
#
_symmetry.space_group_name_H-M   'P 1'
#
loop_
_entity.id
_entity.type
_entity.pdbx_description
1 polymer ?
#
loop_
_entity_poly.entity_id
_entity_poly.type
_entity_poly.pdbx_seq_one_letter_code
_entity_poly.pdbx_strand_id
1 'polypeptide(L)'
;MYFAMKLFDWTPPKVIEGPNSIEQIPEVIKSKGLTKPLIITDKVLTKLHMCDGLIQKLKQQNVNYAYFDDVQPNPSIENIESAYSLYKQNNCDSFIAIGGGSSIDCAKVTACKVVRPRTPISWFGGVLRVLRKLPPIIAIPTTAGTGSEVTIAAVVFDPKTSRKFSIIDPILRPAYAVLDPTLTLSLPPHMTSTTGMD
;
A
#
# COMPACT_ATOMS: atom_id res chain seq x y z
N MET A 1 16.39 24.06 -14.07
CA MET A 1 17.10 23.37 -12.99
C MET A 1 16.27 23.27 -11.70
N TYR A 2 15.57 24.30 -11.26
CA TYR A 2 14.70 24.31 -10.05
C TYR A 2 13.52 23.31 -10.09
N PHE A 3 12.94 23.03 -11.25
CA PHE A 3 11.82 22.12 -11.42
C PHE A 3 12.25 20.65 -11.28
N ALA A 4 13.46 20.31 -11.74
CA ALA A 4 14.02 18.96 -11.59
C ALA A 4 14.38 18.62 -10.14
N MET A 5 14.82 19.60 -9.35
CA MET A 5 15.14 19.39 -7.93
C MET A 5 13.89 19.09 -7.09
N LYS A 6 12.72 19.67 -7.41
CA LYS A 6 11.44 19.33 -6.75
C LYS A 6 10.94 17.91 -7.06
N LEU A 7 11.32 17.34 -8.19
CA LEU A 7 11.00 15.96 -8.57
C LEU A 7 11.80 14.93 -7.75
N PHE A 8 12.94 15.35 -7.22
CA PHE A 8 13.83 14.52 -6.39
C PHE A 8 13.85 14.96 -4.91
N ASP A 9 12.89 15.80 -4.50
CA ASP A 9 12.74 16.16 -3.11
C ASP A 9 12.37 14.90 -2.30
N TRP A 10 13.40 14.32 -1.65
CA TRP A 10 13.25 13.13 -0.82
C TRP A 10 12.61 13.51 0.50
N THR A 11 11.32 13.75 0.47
CA THR A 11 10.54 13.90 1.71
C THR A 11 10.11 12.51 2.15
N PRO A 12 10.64 11.95 3.24
CA PRO A 12 10.22 10.62 3.70
C PRO A 12 8.73 10.61 4.05
N PRO A 13 8.06 9.45 4.06
CA PRO A 13 6.73 9.33 4.62
C PRO A 13 6.73 9.76 6.08
N LYS A 14 5.58 10.20 6.60
CA LYS A 14 5.46 10.40 8.04
C LYS A 14 5.47 9.04 8.72
N VAL A 15 6.49 8.80 9.53
CA VAL A 15 6.63 7.55 10.27
C VAL A 15 5.82 7.62 11.57
N ILE A 16 5.08 6.56 11.85
CA ILE A 16 4.39 6.29 13.12
C ILE A 16 4.94 4.95 13.58
N GLU A 17 5.61 4.91 14.72
CA GLU A 17 6.32 3.72 15.17
C GLU A 17 6.01 3.37 16.63
N GLY A 18 6.21 2.11 16.94
CA GLY A 18 6.07 1.55 18.28
C GLY A 18 5.00 0.48 18.38
N PRO A 19 4.99 -0.27 19.49
CA PRO A 19 3.98 -1.30 19.73
C PRO A 19 2.56 -0.73 19.65
N ASN A 20 1.68 -1.44 18.94
CA ASN A 20 0.28 -1.04 18.72
C ASN A 20 0.12 0.32 17.98
N SER A 21 1.12 0.78 17.26
CA SER A 21 1.03 2.03 16.49
C SER A 21 -0.07 1.99 15.41
N ILE A 22 -0.49 0.80 14.99
CA ILE A 22 -1.64 0.60 14.10
C ILE A 22 -2.95 1.20 14.66
N GLU A 23 -3.08 1.31 15.97
CA GLU A 23 -4.27 1.87 16.64
C GLU A 23 -4.44 3.38 16.41
N GLN A 24 -3.39 4.09 15.97
CA GLN A 24 -3.42 5.52 15.68
C GLN A 24 -4.02 5.84 14.30
N ILE A 25 -4.19 4.84 13.44
CA ILE A 25 -4.64 5.04 12.05
C ILE A 25 -6.00 5.73 11.93
N PRO A 26 -7.04 5.40 12.73
CA PRO A 26 -8.31 6.11 12.63
C PRO A 26 -8.21 7.62 12.90
N GLU A 27 -7.30 8.03 13.81
CA GLU A 27 -7.04 9.45 14.09
C GLU A 27 -6.33 10.12 12.90
N VAL A 28 -5.38 9.42 12.28
CA VAL A 28 -4.72 9.89 11.05
C VAL A 28 -5.75 10.13 9.95
N ILE A 29 -6.66 9.19 9.73
CA ILE A 29 -7.73 9.29 8.73
C ILE A 29 -8.58 10.54 8.99
N LYS A 30 -9.07 10.70 10.21
CA LYS A 30 -9.90 11.86 10.60
C LYS A 30 -9.15 13.19 10.49
N SER A 31 -7.91 13.24 10.97
CA SER A 31 -7.09 14.46 10.93
C SER A 31 -6.79 14.95 9.51
N LYS A 32 -6.87 14.05 8.53
CA LYS A 32 -6.70 14.34 7.10
C LYS A 32 -8.00 14.58 6.35
N GLY A 33 -9.14 14.53 7.04
CA GLY A 33 -10.46 14.65 6.42
C GLY A 33 -10.80 13.48 5.48
N LEU A 34 -10.15 12.33 5.67
CA LEU A 34 -10.44 11.11 4.91
C LEU A 34 -11.64 10.40 5.54
N THR A 35 -12.42 9.74 4.68
CA THR A 35 -13.73 9.20 5.12
C THR A 35 -13.86 7.70 4.89
N LYS A 36 -13.25 7.16 3.85
CA LYS A 36 -13.44 5.76 3.49
C LYS A 36 -12.19 5.18 2.80
N PRO A 37 -11.22 4.67 3.57
CA PRO A 37 -10.07 3.98 2.99
C PRO A 37 -10.46 2.63 2.36
N LEU A 38 -9.72 2.22 1.32
CA LEU A 38 -9.65 0.84 0.88
C LEU A 38 -8.51 0.15 1.63
N ILE A 39 -8.84 -0.85 2.44
CA ILE A 39 -7.85 -1.72 3.08
C ILE A 39 -7.43 -2.75 2.03
N ILE A 40 -6.12 -2.87 1.79
CA ILE A 40 -5.52 -3.85 0.87
C ILE A 40 -4.60 -4.77 1.67
N THR A 41 -4.84 -6.07 1.58
CA THR A 41 -4.10 -7.12 2.28
C THR A 41 -4.14 -8.44 1.48
N ASP A 42 -3.71 -9.52 2.08
CA ASP A 42 -3.80 -10.86 1.52
C ASP A 42 -4.61 -11.82 2.41
N LYS A 43 -5.01 -12.95 1.83
CA LYS A 43 -5.84 -13.97 2.52
C LYS A 43 -5.14 -14.62 3.71
N VAL A 44 -3.82 -14.65 3.72
CA VAL A 44 -3.06 -15.25 4.82
C VAL A 44 -3.19 -14.35 6.06
N LEU A 45 -2.97 -13.06 5.89
CA LEU A 45 -3.11 -12.09 7.00
C LEU A 45 -4.55 -12.00 7.51
N THR A 46 -5.54 -12.10 6.61
CA THR A 46 -6.95 -12.18 6.98
C THR A 46 -7.24 -13.41 7.84
N LYS A 47 -6.76 -14.59 7.43
CA LYS A 47 -6.92 -15.84 8.20
C LYS A 47 -6.18 -15.84 9.54
N LEU A 48 -5.09 -15.11 9.64
CA LEU A 48 -4.32 -14.93 10.87
C LEU A 48 -4.88 -13.83 11.77
N HIS A 49 -6.01 -13.22 11.40
CA HIS A 49 -6.67 -12.15 12.17
C HIS A 49 -5.80 -10.90 12.40
N MET A 50 -4.79 -10.68 11.58
CA MET A 50 -3.83 -9.58 11.75
C MET A 50 -4.44 -8.20 11.47
N CYS A 51 -5.54 -8.15 10.72
CA CYS A 51 -6.25 -6.90 10.42
C CYS A 51 -7.34 -6.56 11.45
N ASP A 52 -7.72 -7.51 12.34
CA ASP A 52 -8.91 -7.38 13.20
C ASP A 52 -8.79 -6.21 14.16
N GLY A 53 -7.63 -5.98 14.75
CA GLY A 53 -7.37 -4.86 15.65
C GLY A 53 -7.63 -3.51 14.96
N LEU A 54 -7.11 -3.31 13.77
CA LEU A 54 -7.37 -2.10 12.98
C LEU A 54 -8.85 -1.98 12.63
N ILE A 55 -9.48 -3.06 12.16
CA ILE A 55 -10.89 -3.06 11.77
C ILE A 55 -11.77 -2.69 12.97
N GLN A 56 -11.47 -3.24 14.14
CA GLN A 56 -12.19 -2.92 15.37
C GLN A 56 -12.06 -1.44 15.72
N LYS A 57 -10.86 -0.88 15.66
CA LYS A 57 -10.61 0.55 15.93
C LYS A 57 -11.30 1.47 14.91
N LEU A 58 -11.30 1.12 13.63
CA LEU A 58 -12.04 1.87 12.61
C LEU A 58 -13.55 1.89 12.91
N LYS A 59 -14.13 0.74 13.26
CA LYS A 59 -15.54 0.62 13.66
C LYS A 59 -15.87 1.45 14.90
N GLN A 60 -15.06 1.35 15.97
CA GLN A 60 -15.23 2.11 17.21
C GLN A 60 -15.22 3.62 16.96
N GLN A 61 -14.44 4.06 15.98
CA GLN A 61 -14.35 5.48 15.62
C GLN A 61 -15.28 5.90 14.48
N ASN A 62 -16.22 5.04 14.07
CA ASN A 62 -17.18 5.28 12.97
C ASN A 62 -16.49 5.66 11.64
N VAL A 63 -15.33 5.08 11.35
CA VAL A 63 -14.68 5.20 10.05
C VAL A 63 -15.13 4.07 9.15
N ASN A 64 -15.83 4.40 8.07
CA ASN A 64 -16.21 3.43 7.05
C ASN A 64 -14.97 2.98 6.26
N TYR A 65 -14.99 1.76 5.74
CA TYR A 65 -13.89 1.23 4.92
C TYR A 65 -14.44 0.24 3.88
N ALA A 66 -13.65 0.00 2.82
CA ALA A 66 -13.78 -1.17 1.96
C ALA A 66 -12.60 -2.11 2.21
N TYR A 67 -12.73 -3.39 1.87
CA TYR A 67 -11.74 -4.40 2.21
C TYR A 67 -11.45 -5.30 1.01
N PHE A 68 -10.18 -5.39 0.63
CA PHE A 68 -9.66 -6.22 -0.44
C PHE A 68 -8.53 -7.10 0.10
N ASP A 69 -8.74 -8.41 0.15
CA ASP A 69 -7.81 -9.38 0.71
C ASP A 69 -7.30 -10.42 -0.31
N ASP A 70 -7.44 -10.14 -1.59
CA ASP A 70 -7.05 -11.09 -2.64
C ASP A 70 -5.70 -10.76 -3.29
N VAL A 71 -4.80 -10.07 -2.57
CA VAL A 71 -3.47 -9.78 -3.09
C VAL A 71 -2.68 -11.08 -3.19
N GLN A 72 -2.11 -11.34 -4.38
CA GLN A 72 -1.23 -12.46 -4.62
C GLN A 72 0.24 -12.06 -4.41
N PRO A 73 1.13 -13.01 -4.08
CA PRO A 73 2.57 -12.76 -4.14
C PRO A 73 2.96 -12.22 -5.54
N ASN A 74 3.63 -11.06 -5.58
CA ASN A 74 3.83 -10.27 -6.79
C ASN A 74 2.48 -9.88 -7.43
N PRO A 75 1.87 -8.76 -7.00
CA PRO A 75 0.52 -8.41 -7.43
C PRO A 75 0.41 -8.35 -8.94
N SER A 76 -0.58 -9.04 -9.48
CA SER A 76 -0.82 -9.07 -10.92
C SER A 76 -1.63 -7.86 -11.38
N ILE A 77 -1.63 -7.64 -12.70
CA ILE A 77 -2.48 -6.61 -13.31
C ILE A 77 -3.95 -6.84 -12.92
N GLU A 78 -4.40 -8.09 -12.89
CA GLU A 78 -5.78 -8.45 -12.51
C GLU A 78 -6.08 -8.13 -11.04
N ASN A 79 -5.14 -8.38 -10.13
CA ASN A 79 -5.29 -7.97 -8.73
C ASN A 79 -5.52 -6.46 -8.60
N ILE A 80 -4.72 -5.68 -9.33
CA ILE A 80 -4.79 -4.22 -9.31
C ILE A 80 -6.11 -3.71 -9.90
N GLU A 81 -6.57 -4.29 -11.03
CA GLU A 81 -7.85 -3.92 -11.64
C GLU A 81 -9.05 -4.28 -10.72
N SER A 82 -8.97 -5.39 -10.00
CA SER A 82 -9.99 -5.80 -9.02
C SER A 82 -10.03 -4.84 -7.83
N ALA A 83 -8.87 -4.50 -7.27
CA ALA A 83 -8.76 -3.51 -6.19
C ALA A 83 -9.23 -2.12 -6.63
N TYR A 84 -8.90 -1.70 -7.87
CA TYR A 84 -9.37 -0.45 -8.44
C TYR A 84 -10.90 -0.42 -8.60
N SER A 85 -11.48 -1.51 -9.09
CA SER A 85 -12.94 -1.64 -9.24
C SER A 85 -13.63 -1.49 -7.89
N LEU A 86 -13.12 -2.16 -6.86
CA LEU A 86 -13.65 -2.08 -5.50
C LEU A 86 -13.52 -0.66 -4.91
N TYR A 87 -12.36 0.00 -5.12
CA TYR A 87 -12.13 1.39 -4.72
C TYR A 87 -13.20 2.32 -5.31
N LYS A 88 -13.47 2.20 -6.61
CA LYS A 88 -14.46 3.02 -7.32
C LYS A 88 -15.89 2.74 -6.87
N GLN A 89 -16.29 1.47 -6.78
CA GLN A 89 -17.63 1.06 -6.36
C GLN A 89 -17.97 1.55 -4.95
N ASN A 90 -16.97 1.60 -4.07
CA ASN A 90 -17.15 2.01 -2.69
C ASN A 90 -16.91 3.51 -2.46
N ASN A 91 -16.57 4.29 -3.49
CA ASN A 91 -16.21 5.71 -3.37
C ASN A 91 -15.12 5.93 -2.30
N CYS A 92 -14.08 5.09 -2.31
CA CYS A 92 -12.96 5.25 -1.41
C CYS A 92 -12.15 6.52 -1.74
N ASP A 93 -11.45 7.07 -0.75
CA ASP A 93 -10.67 8.31 -0.87
C ASP A 93 -9.19 8.15 -0.50
N SER A 94 -8.83 6.99 0.02
CA SER A 94 -7.49 6.68 0.52
C SER A 94 -7.24 5.17 0.54
N PHE A 95 -6.01 4.79 0.91
CA PHE A 95 -5.61 3.39 1.02
C PHE A 95 -4.96 3.11 2.38
N ILE A 96 -5.24 1.93 2.93
CA ILE A 96 -4.48 1.31 4.01
C ILE A 96 -3.93 0.00 3.46
N ALA A 97 -2.62 -0.11 3.29
CA ALA A 97 -1.97 -1.34 2.84
C ALA A 97 -1.36 -2.06 4.03
N ILE A 98 -1.85 -3.25 4.38
CA ILE A 98 -1.33 -4.09 5.45
C ILE A 98 -0.74 -5.34 4.82
N GLY A 99 0.53 -5.60 5.05
CA GLY A 99 1.18 -6.79 4.53
C GLY A 99 2.64 -6.59 4.18
N GLY A 100 3.18 -7.53 3.44
CA GLY A 100 4.51 -7.42 2.86
C GLY A 100 4.54 -6.47 1.65
N GLY A 101 5.67 -6.44 0.95
CA GLY A 101 5.86 -5.60 -0.24
C GLY A 101 4.74 -5.75 -1.27
N SER A 102 4.20 -6.96 -1.47
CA SER A 102 3.14 -7.20 -2.47
C SER A 102 1.85 -6.42 -2.17
N SER A 103 1.40 -6.38 -0.92
CA SER A 103 0.19 -5.63 -0.53
C SER A 103 0.41 -4.12 -0.69
N ILE A 104 1.59 -3.63 -0.31
CA ILE A 104 1.94 -2.22 -0.43
C ILE A 104 2.07 -1.82 -1.92
N ASP A 105 2.72 -2.63 -2.73
CA ASP A 105 2.87 -2.39 -4.17
C ASP A 105 1.52 -2.43 -4.89
N CYS A 106 0.63 -3.36 -4.52
CA CYS A 106 -0.74 -3.40 -5.03
C CYS A 106 -1.47 -2.08 -4.75
N ALA A 107 -1.40 -1.56 -3.52
CA ALA A 107 -2.02 -0.28 -3.16
C ALA A 107 -1.45 0.90 -3.95
N LYS A 108 -0.12 0.97 -4.09
CA LYS A 108 0.55 2.01 -4.88
C LYS A 108 0.07 2.03 -6.33
N VAL A 109 0.05 0.86 -6.98
CA VAL A 109 -0.32 0.80 -8.40
C VAL A 109 -1.82 0.97 -8.59
N THR A 110 -2.65 0.50 -7.66
CA THR A 110 -4.08 0.80 -7.65
C THR A 110 -4.32 2.31 -7.56
N ALA A 111 -3.57 3.03 -6.72
CA ALA A 111 -3.63 4.49 -6.63
C ALA A 111 -3.22 5.17 -7.95
N CYS A 112 -2.21 4.63 -8.66
CA CYS A 112 -1.86 5.10 -10.02
C CYS A 112 -3.05 4.94 -10.98
N LYS A 113 -3.71 3.79 -10.94
CA LYS A 113 -4.89 3.53 -11.78
C LYS A 113 -6.05 4.47 -11.44
N VAL A 114 -6.25 4.82 -10.17
CA VAL A 114 -7.27 5.80 -9.74
C VAL A 114 -7.06 7.16 -10.40
N VAL A 115 -5.83 7.66 -10.47
CA VAL A 115 -5.54 8.98 -11.05
C VAL A 115 -5.39 8.96 -12.58
N ARG A 116 -5.19 7.76 -13.17
CA ARG A 116 -5.10 7.55 -14.62
C ARG A 116 -6.00 6.39 -15.10
N PRO A 117 -7.33 6.52 -14.96
CA PRO A 117 -8.28 5.41 -15.13
C PRO A 117 -8.32 4.83 -16.54
N ARG A 118 -7.97 5.62 -17.56
CA ARG A 118 -7.96 5.17 -18.96
C ARG A 118 -6.64 4.56 -19.41
N THR A 119 -5.59 4.64 -18.58
CA THR A 119 -4.25 4.16 -18.93
C THR A 119 -4.12 2.68 -18.55
N PRO A 120 -3.67 1.81 -19.43
CA PRO A 120 -3.36 0.42 -19.09
C PRO A 120 -2.26 0.36 -18.01
N ILE A 121 -2.36 -0.57 -17.06
CA ILE A 121 -1.38 -0.70 -15.97
C ILE A 121 0.02 -0.99 -16.50
N SER A 122 0.14 -1.80 -17.54
CA SER A 122 1.43 -2.10 -18.21
C SER A 122 2.15 -0.84 -18.73
N TRP A 123 1.40 0.21 -19.03
CA TRP A 123 2.00 1.47 -19.52
C TRP A 123 2.72 2.25 -18.41
N PHE A 124 2.38 2.01 -17.14
CA PHE A 124 3.08 2.65 -16.01
C PHE A 124 4.51 2.13 -15.81
N GLY A 125 4.85 0.98 -16.39
CA GLY A 125 6.19 0.38 -16.29
C GLY A 125 7.29 1.33 -16.75
N GLY A 126 8.32 1.51 -15.92
CA GLY A 126 9.43 2.43 -16.14
C GLY A 126 9.45 3.59 -15.15
N VAL A 127 10.10 4.70 -15.55
CA VAL A 127 10.38 5.83 -14.67
C VAL A 127 9.52 7.03 -15.05
N LEU A 128 8.94 7.73 -14.03
CA LEU A 128 8.22 9.01 -14.18
C LEU A 128 7.06 8.95 -15.18
N ARG A 129 6.28 7.88 -15.17
CA ARG A 129 5.15 7.73 -16.10
C ARG A 129 3.78 8.09 -15.52
N VAL A 130 3.68 8.21 -14.22
CA VAL A 130 2.41 8.55 -13.57
C VAL A 130 2.28 10.05 -13.35
N LEU A 131 3.22 10.67 -12.65
CA LEU A 131 3.37 12.13 -12.47
C LEU A 131 2.06 12.84 -12.04
N ARG A 132 1.22 12.17 -11.24
CA ARG A 132 -0.02 12.73 -10.70
C ARG A 132 -0.12 12.42 -9.22
N LYS A 133 -0.54 13.40 -8.42
CA LYS A 133 -0.76 13.21 -6.99
C LYS A 133 -1.74 12.07 -6.75
N LEU A 134 -1.31 11.08 -5.96
CA LEU A 134 -2.11 9.93 -5.59
C LEU A 134 -3.02 10.22 -4.39
N PRO A 135 -4.13 9.47 -4.24
CA PRO A 135 -4.81 9.37 -2.95
C PRO A 135 -3.83 8.95 -1.86
N PRO A 136 -3.99 9.42 -0.62
CA PRO A 136 -3.07 9.08 0.47
C PRO A 136 -2.99 7.56 0.68
N ILE A 137 -1.77 7.06 0.87
CA ILE A 137 -1.49 5.65 1.18
C ILE A 137 -0.89 5.61 2.58
N ILE A 138 -1.47 4.80 3.46
CA ILE A 138 -0.94 4.44 4.78
C ILE A 138 -0.40 3.02 4.63
N ALA A 139 0.90 2.85 4.67
CA ALA A 139 1.56 1.56 4.51
C ALA A 139 1.93 0.97 5.87
N ILE A 140 1.55 -0.27 6.12
CA ILE A 140 1.73 -1.01 7.37
C ILE A 140 2.46 -2.31 7.02
N PRO A 141 3.79 -2.32 7.02
CA PRO A 141 4.55 -3.53 6.72
C PRO A 141 4.38 -4.56 7.84
N THR A 142 4.15 -5.82 7.44
CA THR A 142 4.15 -6.98 8.34
C THR A 142 5.39 -7.84 8.16
N THR A 143 6.28 -7.48 7.23
CA THR A 143 7.58 -8.13 6.98
C THR A 143 8.69 -7.08 7.07
N ALA A 144 9.84 -7.47 7.61
CA ALA A 144 11.05 -6.65 7.57
C ALA A 144 11.78 -6.87 6.23
N GLY A 145 12.47 -5.85 5.70
CA GLY A 145 13.43 -5.97 4.59
C GLY A 145 13.01 -5.26 3.32
N THR A 146 11.78 -5.42 2.82
CA THR A 146 11.37 -4.89 1.50
C THR A 146 11.41 -3.37 1.38
N GLY A 147 11.25 -2.63 2.47
CA GLY A 147 11.21 -1.17 2.48
C GLY A 147 10.11 -0.54 1.61
N SER A 148 9.12 -1.33 1.16
CA SER A 148 8.07 -0.82 0.27
C SER A 148 7.27 0.34 0.88
N GLU A 149 7.19 0.43 2.19
CA GLU A 149 6.51 1.50 2.93
C GLU A 149 7.19 2.87 2.80
N VAL A 150 8.46 2.90 2.37
CA VAL A 150 9.23 4.13 2.19
C VAL A 150 9.70 4.36 0.75
N THR A 151 9.60 3.36 -0.14
CA THR A 151 10.13 3.43 -1.50
C THR A 151 9.19 4.15 -2.47
N ILE A 152 9.80 4.68 -3.54
CA ILE A 152 9.13 5.29 -4.69
C ILE A 152 8.86 4.29 -5.82
N ALA A 153 9.04 3.00 -5.56
CA ALA A 153 8.90 1.93 -6.53
C ALA A 153 7.76 0.98 -6.17
N ALA A 154 7.25 0.28 -7.17
CA ALA A 154 6.34 -0.84 -7.02
C ALA A 154 6.59 -1.86 -8.13
N VAL A 155 6.44 -3.15 -7.84
CA VAL A 155 6.62 -4.25 -8.79
C VAL A 155 5.28 -4.89 -9.11
N VAL A 156 5.03 -5.12 -10.40
CA VAL A 156 3.81 -5.73 -10.91
C VAL A 156 4.15 -6.93 -11.78
N PHE A 157 3.37 -7.98 -11.67
CA PHE A 157 3.44 -9.13 -12.55
C PHE A 157 2.38 -9.03 -13.65
N ASP A 158 2.82 -9.16 -14.91
CA ASP A 158 1.94 -9.27 -16.07
C ASP A 158 1.80 -10.74 -16.47
N PRO A 159 0.67 -11.39 -16.20
CA PRO A 159 0.50 -12.81 -16.53
C PRO A 159 0.43 -13.06 -18.04
N LYS A 160 0.07 -12.05 -18.87
CA LYS A 160 0.02 -12.20 -20.33
C LYS A 160 1.40 -12.37 -20.94
N THR A 161 2.39 -11.67 -20.39
CA THR A 161 3.77 -11.72 -20.87
C THR A 161 4.67 -12.59 -19.98
N SER A 162 4.15 -13.08 -18.84
CA SER A 162 4.89 -13.78 -17.79
C SER A 162 6.11 -12.99 -17.30
N ARG A 163 6.02 -11.67 -17.27
CA ARG A 163 7.11 -10.77 -16.86
C ARG A 163 6.72 -9.89 -15.69
N LYS A 164 7.71 -9.58 -14.87
CA LYS A 164 7.60 -8.53 -13.87
C LYS A 164 8.11 -7.23 -14.45
N PHE A 165 7.48 -6.12 -14.09
CA PHE A 165 7.98 -4.78 -14.40
C PHE A 165 7.87 -3.88 -13.18
N SER A 166 8.79 -2.93 -13.11
CA SER A 166 8.83 -1.95 -12.03
C SER A 166 8.25 -0.62 -12.50
N ILE A 167 7.54 0.04 -11.59
CA ILE A 167 7.06 1.41 -11.74
C ILE A 167 7.85 2.24 -10.74
N ILE A 168 8.54 3.28 -11.21
CA ILE A 168 9.39 4.14 -10.39
C ILE A 168 8.92 5.58 -10.57
N ASP A 169 8.34 6.14 -9.53
CA ASP A 169 7.86 7.51 -9.55
C ASP A 169 7.80 8.06 -8.12
N PRO A 170 8.37 9.25 -7.82
CA PRO A 170 8.34 9.83 -6.48
C PRO A 170 6.95 9.91 -5.85
N ILE A 171 5.90 9.95 -6.68
CA ILE A 171 4.52 10.03 -6.20
C ILE A 171 4.00 8.72 -5.60
N LEU A 172 4.69 7.56 -5.84
CA LEU A 172 4.32 6.26 -5.29
C LEU A 172 4.66 6.13 -3.80
N ARG A 173 5.44 7.07 -3.27
CA ARG A 173 5.81 7.04 -1.86
C ARG A 173 4.55 7.18 -1.00
N PRO A 174 4.35 6.27 -0.02
CA PRO A 174 3.25 6.38 0.93
C PRO A 174 3.28 7.70 1.71
N ALA A 175 2.11 8.19 2.08
CA ALA A 175 2.01 9.37 2.94
C ALA A 175 2.41 9.06 4.38
N TYR A 176 2.14 7.83 4.82
CA TYR A 176 2.48 7.33 6.15
C TYR A 176 3.08 5.94 6.05
N ALA A 177 4.10 5.69 6.86
CA ALA A 177 4.64 4.36 7.18
C ALA A 177 4.35 4.08 8.65
N VAL A 178 3.60 3.02 8.94
CA VAL A 178 3.24 2.61 10.30
C VAL A 178 4.05 1.37 10.66
N LEU A 179 5.04 1.54 11.52
CA LEU A 179 5.99 0.50 11.90
C LEU A 179 5.59 -0.08 13.26
N ASP A 180 4.71 -1.06 13.23
CA ASP A 180 4.24 -1.75 14.43
C ASP A 180 4.98 -3.09 14.59
N PRO A 181 5.93 -3.22 15.51
CA PRO A 181 6.70 -4.45 15.68
C PRO A 181 5.84 -5.63 16.12
N THR A 182 4.67 -5.40 16.71
CA THR A 182 3.79 -6.49 17.14
C THR A 182 3.25 -7.30 15.94
N LEU A 183 3.14 -6.69 14.77
CA LEU A 183 2.67 -7.34 13.54
C LEU A 183 3.71 -8.31 12.94
N THR A 184 4.97 -8.22 13.34
CA THR A 184 6.02 -9.11 12.84
C THR A 184 6.28 -10.31 13.74
N LEU A 185 5.74 -10.33 14.95
CA LEU A 185 6.00 -11.38 15.95
C LEU A 185 5.45 -12.75 15.54
N SER A 186 4.38 -12.78 14.76
CA SER A 186 3.74 -14.02 14.30
C SER A 186 4.31 -14.56 12.99
N LEU A 187 5.32 -13.90 12.40
CA LEU A 187 5.94 -14.37 11.17
C LEU A 187 6.69 -15.69 11.41
N PRO A 188 6.54 -16.67 10.52
CA PRO A 188 7.35 -17.88 10.55
C PRO A 188 8.85 -17.54 10.48
N PRO A 189 9.72 -18.26 11.23
CA PRO A 189 11.16 -17.95 11.26
C PRO A 189 11.84 -17.90 9.88
N HIS A 190 11.43 -18.77 8.95
CA HIS A 190 11.97 -18.77 7.59
C HIS A 190 11.61 -17.49 6.81
N MET A 191 10.41 -16.92 7.01
CA MET A 191 10.04 -15.66 6.39
C MET A 191 10.82 -14.49 7.00
N THR A 192 10.98 -14.48 8.32
CA THR A 192 11.81 -13.47 8.98
C THR A 192 13.26 -13.51 8.48
N SER A 193 13.83 -14.71 8.31
CA SER A 193 15.18 -14.88 7.78
C SER A 193 15.32 -14.40 6.33
N THR A 194 14.40 -14.82 5.45
CA THR A 194 14.48 -14.47 4.02
C THR A 194 14.22 -12.99 3.76
N THR A 195 13.24 -12.38 4.43
CA THR A 195 12.93 -10.96 4.24
C THR A 195 13.90 -10.03 4.99
N GLY A 196 14.49 -10.50 6.09
CA GLY A 196 15.47 -9.72 6.85
C GLY A 196 16.84 -9.64 6.18
N MET A 197 17.07 -10.41 5.11
CA MET A 197 18.30 -10.37 4.30
C MET A 197 18.15 -9.49 3.04
N ASP A 198 16.96 -9.00 2.72
CA ASP A 198 16.71 -8.04 1.65
C ASP A 198 17.15 -6.63 2.09
#